data_56bfcc43500806d2d44939b2ab1c5764
#
_entry.id   56bfcc43500806d2d44939b2ab1c5764
#
_cell.length_a   1.000
_cell.length_b   1.000
_cell.length_c   1.000
_cell.angle_alpha   90.00
_cell.angle_beta   90.00
_cell.angle_gamma   90.00
#
_symmetry.space_group_name_H-M   'P 1'
#
loop_
_entity.id
_entity.type
_entity.pdbx_description
1 polymer ?
#
loop_
_entity_poly.entity_id
_entity_poly.type
_entity_poly.pdbx_seq_one_letter_code
_entity_poly.pdbx_strand_id
1 'polypeptide(L)'
;MYTYEGIPSAIGVEDVAKALAVTRQDRTVAGIRDYAILQLLATYGLRAGEVTALRLSDIDWKKDVLHIRHSKTGTHSSLPLLREPGEALLAYLQRARPRTALREVFLRLRAPFCGLKEGSSLYWAVRKRVVAAGVSIPGKKGPHTFRHARAVSLLRAAVPLKAIGDILGHRSSVATGVYLKLATEDLRAVALDVPTAVVP
;
A
#
# COMPACT_ATOMS: atom_id res chain seq x y z
N MET A 1 -29.21 -9.77 -11.67
CA MET A 1 -28.06 -10.09 -12.56
C MET A 1 -26.93 -9.16 -12.13
N TYR A 2 -26.02 -9.64 -11.27
CA TYR A 2 -24.89 -8.81 -10.79
C TYR A 2 -23.85 -8.75 -11.89
N THR A 3 -23.68 -7.58 -12.48
CA THR A 3 -22.58 -7.28 -13.40
C THR A 3 -21.27 -7.53 -12.68
N TYR A 4 -20.45 -8.40 -13.24
CA TYR A 4 -19.07 -8.64 -12.80
C TYR A 4 -18.25 -7.36 -13.00
N GLU A 5 -18.17 -6.52 -11.99
CA GLU A 5 -17.12 -5.49 -11.96
C GLU A 5 -15.78 -6.21 -11.91
N GLY A 6 -14.93 -5.87 -12.88
CA GLY A 6 -13.69 -6.56 -13.15
C GLY A 6 -12.79 -6.70 -11.92
N ILE A 7 -12.07 -7.80 -11.89
CA ILE A 7 -11.05 -8.11 -10.88
C ILE A 7 -10.12 -6.91 -10.75
N PRO A 8 -9.94 -6.35 -9.53
CA PRO A 8 -9.03 -5.22 -9.36
C PRO A 8 -7.63 -5.62 -9.83
N SER A 9 -7.05 -4.86 -10.75
CA SER A 9 -5.68 -5.09 -11.20
C SER A 9 -4.72 -5.02 -10.02
N ALA A 10 -4.28 -6.16 -9.53
CA ALA A 10 -3.26 -6.25 -8.49
C ALA A 10 -1.87 -6.20 -9.14
N ILE A 11 -0.96 -5.45 -8.52
CA ILE A 11 0.46 -5.53 -8.86
C ILE A 11 1.02 -6.80 -8.19
N GLY A 12 1.86 -7.55 -8.90
CA GLY A 12 2.54 -8.72 -8.33
C GLY A 12 3.46 -8.36 -7.17
N VAL A 13 3.71 -9.31 -6.26
CA VAL A 13 4.64 -9.10 -5.13
C VAL A 13 6.05 -8.76 -5.64
N GLU A 14 6.47 -9.39 -6.72
CA GLU A 14 7.76 -9.13 -7.38
C GLU A 14 7.84 -7.71 -7.95
N ASP A 15 6.75 -7.22 -8.53
CA ASP A 15 6.67 -5.87 -9.07
C ASP A 15 6.68 -4.80 -7.96
N VAL A 16 6.04 -5.10 -6.81
CA VAL A 16 6.16 -4.26 -5.60
C VAL A 16 7.61 -4.18 -5.14
N ALA A 17 8.28 -5.33 -5.04
CA ALA A 17 9.69 -5.40 -4.64
C ALA A 17 10.58 -4.63 -5.63
N LYS A 18 10.33 -4.76 -6.94
CA LYS A 18 11.04 -4.04 -8.00
C LYS A 18 10.84 -2.53 -7.89
N ALA A 19 9.60 -2.08 -7.69
CA ALA A 19 9.30 -0.65 -7.50
C ALA A 19 10.00 -0.07 -6.26
N LEU A 20 10.02 -0.82 -5.16
CA LEU A 20 10.76 -0.44 -3.94
C LEU A 20 12.27 -0.37 -4.19
N ALA A 21 12.86 -1.40 -4.82
CA ALA A 21 14.30 -1.47 -5.08
C ALA A 21 14.79 -0.30 -5.96
N VAL A 22 14.08 -0.03 -7.07
CA VAL A 22 14.41 1.08 -7.98
C VAL A 22 14.25 2.43 -7.26
N THR A 23 13.15 2.62 -6.49
CA THR A 23 12.92 3.88 -5.78
C THR A 23 13.97 4.12 -4.69
N ARG A 24 14.43 3.07 -4.01
CA ARG A 24 15.49 3.14 -2.99
C ARG A 24 16.82 3.69 -3.52
N GLN A 25 17.09 3.49 -4.81
CA GLN A 25 18.32 3.98 -5.45
C GLN A 25 18.26 5.49 -5.74
N ASP A 26 17.08 6.08 -5.84
CA ASP A 26 16.93 7.53 -6.05
C ASP A 26 17.19 8.29 -4.74
N ARG A 27 18.38 8.91 -4.66
CA ARG A 27 18.83 9.69 -3.50
C ARG A 27 18.33 11.14 -3.48
N THR A 28 17.55 11.56 -4.46
CA THR A 28 16.93 12.89 -4.46
C THR A 28 15.92 13.03 -3.31
N VAL A 29 15.64 14.27 -2.90
CA VAL A 29 14.61 14.54 -1.87
C VAL A 29 13.24 13.94 -2.25
N ALA A 30 12.94 13.89 -3.55
CA ALA A 30 11.71 13.26 -4.04
C ALA A 30 11.80 11.73 -3.94
N GLY A 31 12.94 11.12 -4.28
CA GLY A 31 13.18 9.69 -4.15
C GLY A 31 13.05 9.21 -2.72
N ILE A 32 13.69 9.88 -1.79
CA ILE A 32 13.65 9.54 -0.36
C ILE A 32 12.22 9.63 0.18
N ARG A 33 11.47 10.70 -0.17
CA ARG A 33 10.06 10.83 0.22
C ARG A 33 9.21 9.70 -0.35
N ASP A 34 9.32 9.50 -1.65
CA ASP A 34 8.49 8.53 -2.37
C ASP A 34 8.78 7.10 -1.93
N TYR A 35 10.04 6.78 -1.58
CA TYR A 35 10.40 5.49 -1.01
C TYR A 35 9.72 5.25 0.34
N ALA A 36 9.70 6.25 1.24
CA ALA A 36 8.98 6.14 2.51
C ALA A 36 7.47 5.93 2.30
N ILE A 37 6.88 6.62 1.32
CA ILE A 37 5.47 6.43 0.93
C ILE A 37 5.24 4.99 0.44
N LEU A 38 6.07 4.50 -0.48
CA LEU A 38 5.93 3.13 -1.03
C LEU A 38 6.11 2.06 0.05
N GLN A 39 7.02 2.27 1.01
CA GLN A 39 7.19 1.36 2.15
C GLN A 39 5.90 1.25 2.98
N LEU A 40 5.25 2.37 3.29
CA LEU A 40 3.98 2.34 4.03
C LEU A 40 2.86 1.64 3.24
N LEU A 41 2.77 1.92 1.95
CA LEU A 41 1.76 1.30 1.08
C LEU A 41 2.00 -0.22 0.91
N ALA A 42 3.23 -0.65 0.72
CA ALA A 42 3.58 -2.04 0.49
C ALA A 42 3.49 -2.87 1.77
N THR A 43 3.96 -2.34 2.90
CA THR A 43 4.04 -3.08 4.16
C THR A 43 2.70 -3.19 4.86
N TYR A 44 1.96 -2.07 4.94
CA TYR A 44 0.70 -2.02 5.70
C TYR A 44 -0.54 -2.00 4.82
N GLY A 45 -0.42 -1.79 3.53
CA GLY A 45 -1.56 -1.65 2.63
C GLY A 45 -2.41 -0.41 2.94
N LEU A 46 -1.82 0.68 3.42
CA LEU A 46 -2.55 1.90 3.79
C LEU A 46 -3.29 2.49 2.59
N ARG A 47 -4.41 3.15 2.86
CA ARG A 47 -5.11 3.96 1.86
C ARG A 47 -4.35 5.26 1.59
N ALA A 48 -4.51 5.79 0.39
CA ALA A 48 -3.90 7.07 0.01
C ALA A 48 -4.18 8.19 1.03
N GLY A 49 -5.44 8.31 1.47
CA GLY A 49 -5.83 9.29 2.48
C GLY A 49 -5.21 9.07 3.85
N GLU A 50 -4.97 7.82 4.25
CA GLU A 50 -4.31 7.48 5.50
C GLU A 50 -2.84 7.91 5.47
N VAL A 51 -2.16 7.70 4.33
CA VAL A 51 -0.77 8.15 4.14
C VAL A 51 -0.66 9.67 4.14
N THR A 52 -1.56 10.36 3.43
CA THR A 52 -1.52 11.84 3.35
C THR A 52 -1.94 12.52 4.64
N ALA A 53 -2.81 11.89 5.42
CA ALA A 53 -3.28 12.39 6.72
C ALA A 53 -2.33 12.08 7.89
N LEU A 54 -1.28 11.28 7.66
CA LEU A 54 -0.33 10.88 8.71
C LEU A 54 0.39 12.09 9.28
N ARG A 55 0.41 12.22 10.60
CA ARG A 55 1.06 13.31 11.34
C ARG A 55 2.29 12.83 12.08
N LEU A 56 3.20 13.76 12.40
CA LEU A 56 4.41 13.46 13.18
C LEU A 56 4.10 12.85 14.54
N SER A 57 2.96 13.25 15.16
CA SER A 57 2.49 12.68 16.44
C SER A 57 1.93 11.28 16.34
N ASP A 58 1.68 10.78 15.13
CA ASP A 58 1.14 9.43 14.91
C ASP A 58 2.25 8.37 14.89
N ILE A 59 3.51 8.77 14.98
CA ILE A 59 4.67 7.88 15.01
C ILE A 59 5.26 7.89 16.42
N ASP A 60 5.03 6.82 17.16
CA ASP A 60 5.66 6.62 18.48
C ASP A 60 6.97 5.84 18.31
N TRP A 61 8.08 6.59 18.20
CA TRP A 61 9.42 6.03 18.03
C TRP A 61 9.94 5.29 19.26
N LYS A 62 9.36 5.54 20.46
CA LYS A 62 9.78 4.89 21.69
C LYS A 62 9.15 3.51 21.87
N LYS A 63 7.93 3.37 21.36
CA LYS A 63 7.15 2.12 21.46
C LYS A 63 7.14 1.33 20.16
N ASP A 64 7.80 1.83 19.11
CA ASP A 64 7.77 1.27 17.76
C ASP A 64 6.33 1.06 17.26
N VAL A 65 5.48 2.10 17.38
CA VAL A 65 4.07 2.06 16.99
C VAL A 65 3.73 3.16 16.00
N LEU A 66 2.96 2.80 15.00
CA LEU A 66 2.38 3.69 14.01
C LEU A 66 0.85 3.73 14.22
N HIS A 67 0.32 4.91 14.57
CA HIS A 67 -1.11 5.13 14.75
C HIS A 67 -1.75 5.57 13.43
N ILE A 68 -2.73 4.81 12.95
CA ILE A 68 -3.43 5.11 11.70
C ILE A 68 -4.86 5.53 11.99
N ARG A 69 -5.26 6.69 11.46
CA ARG A 69 -6.63 7.19 11.49
C ARG A 69 -7.33 6.82 10.20
N HIS A 70 -8.35 5.99 10.28
CA HIS A 70 -9.14 5.56 9.13
C HIS A 70 -10.25 6.59 8.85
N SER A 71 -9.99 7.56 7.97
CA SER A 71 -10.91 8.66 7.68
C SER A 71 -12.31 8.21 7.22
N LYS A 72 -12.41 7.08 6.50
CA LYS A 72 -13.69 6.53 6.03
C LYS A 72 -14.50 5.81 7.12
N THR A 73 -13.86 5.36 8.20
CA THR A 73 -14.51 4.56 9.25
C THR A 73 -14.57 5.27 10.58
N GLY A 74 -13.79 6.35 10.76
CA GLY A 74 -13.62 7.04 12.03
C GLY A 74 -12.88 6.22 13.09
N THR A 75 -12.39 5.02 12.73
CA THR A 75 -11.66 4.13 13.63
C THR A 75 -10.16 4.43 13.63
N HIS A 76 -9.48 3.95 14.67
CA HIS A 76 -8.02 4.05 14.79
C HIS A 76 -7.43 2.65 14.86
N SER A 77 -6.27 2.46 14.25
CA SER A 77 -5.47 1.24 14.38
C SER A 77 -4.07 1.60 14.85
N SER A 78 -3.50 0.75 15.70
CA SER A 78 -2.09 0.82 16.10
C SER A 78 -1.36 -0.34 15.46
N LEU A 79 -0.40 -0.04 14.61
CA LEU A 79 0.40 -1.01 13.87
C LEU A 79 1.84 -0.99 14.39
N PRO A 80 2.54 -2.13 14.45
CA PRO A 80 3.96 -2.12 14.79
C PRO A 80 4.73 -1.35 13.71
N LEU A 81 5.62 -0.46 14.12
CA LEU A 81 6.54 0.24 13.23
C LEU A 81 7.68 -0.70 12.88
N LEU A 82 7.53 -1.41 11.77
CA LEU A 82 8.54 -2.34 11.30
C LEU A 82 9.81 -1.61 10.84
N ARG A 83 10.93 -2.31 10.83
CA ARG A 83 12.26 -1.75 10.58
C ARG A 83 12.34 -0.99 9.26
N GLU A 84 11.99 -1.61 8.13
CA GLU A 84 12.14 -0.98 6.82
C GLU A 84 11.28 0.29 6.65
N PRO A 85 9.97 0.30 6.96
CA PRO A 85 9.18 1.53 6.96
C PRO A 85 9.70 2.58 7.94
N GLY A 86 10.16 2.17 9.14
CA GLY A 86 10.71 3.05 10.15
C GLY A 86 11.99 3.74 9.67
N GLU A 87 12.95 2.99 9.14
CA GLU A 87 14.18 3.55 8.54
C GLU A 87 13.89 4.49 7.37
N ALA A 88 12.92 4.14 6.51
CA ALA A 88 12.53 4.98 5.39
C ALA A 88 11.87 6.29 5.83
N LEU A 89 10.98 6.24 6.83
CA LEU A 89 10.36 7.41 7.45
C LEU A 89 11.42 8.30 8.10
N LEU A 90 12.34 7.73 8.88
CA LEU A 90 13.40 8.45 9.55
C LEU A 90 14.31 9.15 8.53
N ALA A 91 14.71 8.45 7.47
CA ALA A 91 15.52 9.02 6.40
C ALA A 91 14.80 10.20 5.72
N TYR A 92 13.49 10.07 5.45
CA TYR A 92 12.72 11.16 4.89
C TYR A 92 12.64 12.37 5.84
N LEU A 93 12.31 12.15 7.10
CA LEU A 93 12.16 13.21 8.10
C LEU A 93 13.47 13.99 8.32
N GLN A 94 14.60 13.29 8.34
CA GLN A 94 15.90 13.90 8.58
C GLN A 94 16.52 14.58 7.36
N ARG A 95 16.33 14.00 6.14
CA ARG A 95 17.12 14.37 4.96
C ARG A 95 16.32 15.04 3.86
N ALA A 96 15.00 14.85 3.80
CA ALA A 96 14.22 15.27 2.65
C ALA A 96 12.96 16.08 2.99
N ARG A 97 12.44 15.97 4.21
CA ARG A 97 11.27 16.73 4.60
C ARG A 97 11.61 18.22 4.77
N PRO A 98 10.86 19.14 4.12
CA PRO A 98 11.04 20.57 4.33
C PRO A 98 10.90 20.95 5.80
N ARG A 99 11.75 21.87 6.29
CA ARG A 99 11.66 22.39 7.66
C ARG A 99 10.51 23.38 7.74
N THR A 100 9.43 22.99 8.39
CA THR A 100 8.19 23.79 8.54
C THR A 100 7.53 23.48 9.88
N ALA A 101 6.58 24.34 10.31
CA ALA A 101 5.72 24.08 11.46
C ALA A 101 4.57 23.11 11.19
N LEU A 102 4.43 22.63 9.95
CA LEU A 102 3.38 21.69 9.54
C LEU A 102 3.53 20.36 10.27
N ARG A 103 2.41 19.81 10.67
CA ARG A 103 2.37 18.54 11.44
C ARG A 103 2.25 17.29 10.56
N GLU A 104 1.86 17.44 9.30
CA GLU A 104 1.79 16.34 8.34
C GLU A 104 3.18 15.76 8.09
N VAL A 105 3.27 14.43 8.01
CA VAL A 105 4.52 13.73 7.70
C VAL A 105 4.94 14.07 6.27
N PHE A 106 4.07 13.83 5.30
CA PHE A 106 4.40 13.99 3.88
C PHE A 106 3.96 15.33 3.33
N LEU A 107 4.93 16.08 2.83
CA LEU A 107 4.74 17.44 2.30
C LEU A 107 5.08 17.53 0.82
N ARG A 108 4.54 18.56 0.16
CA ARG A 108 5.07 19.04 -1.11
C ARG A 108 6.51 19.47 -0.92
N LEU A 109 7.36 19.18 -1.92
CA LEU A 109 8.79 19.53 -1.88
C LEU A 109 9.10 20.91 -2.49
N ARG A 110 8.06 21.64 -2.91
CA ARG A 110 8.17 23.00 -3.48
C ARG A 110 7.19 23.90 -2.74
N ALA A 111 7.61 25.16 -2.52
CA ALA A 111 6.77 26.18 -1.93
C ALA A 111 5.53 26.49 -2.80
N PRO A 112 4.42 26.86 -2.21
CA PRO A 112 4.17 26.87 -0.77
C PRO A 112 4.11 25.44 -0.23
N PHE A 113 4.81 25.19 0.92
CA PHE A 113 4.80 23.89 1.56
C PHE A 113 3.45 23.61 2.18
N CYS A 114 2.90 22.45 1.90
CA CYS A 114 1.65 21.95 2.48
C CYS A 114 1.65 20.42 2.45
N GLY A 115 0.74 19.80 3.19
CA GLY A 115 0.53 18.35 3.15
C GLY A 115 0.23 17.87 1.73
N LEU A 116 0.60 16.63 1.44
CA LEU A 116 0.23 15.99 0.18
C LEU A 116 -1.29 15.82 0.13
N LYS A 117 -1.89 16.06 -1.05
CA LYS A 117 -3.30 15.79 -1.31
C LYS A 117 -3.48 14.37 -1.87
N GLU A 118 -4.51 13.67 -1.40
CA GLU A 118 -4.79 12.28 -1.75
C GLU A 118 -4.91 12.06 -3.27
N GLY A 119 -5.74 12.84 -3.94
CA GLY A 119 -6.16 12.59 -5.32
C GLY A 119 -5.12 12.89 -6.40
N SER A 120 -4.18 13.80 -6.15
CA SER A 120 -3.24 14.24 -7.20
C SER A 120 -1.79 13.96 -6.84
N SER A 121 -1.28 14.52 -5.74
CA SER A 121 0.15 14.50 -5.45
C SER A 121 0.68 13.11 -5.12
N LEU A 122 -0.06 12.35 -4.30
CA LEU A 122 0.33 11.00 -3.91
C LEU A 122 0.20 10.01 -5.08
N TYR A 123 -0.91 10.09 -5.82
CA TYR A 123 -1.12 9.24 -7.00
C TYR A 123 0.03 9.39 -8.01
N TRP A 124 0.40 10.63 -8.33
CA TRP A 124 1.47 10.90 -9.29
C TRP A 124 2.84 10.47 -8.78
N ALA A 125 3.13 10.65 -7.47
CA ALA A 125 4.37 10.16 -6.86
C ALA A 125 4.48 8.63 -7.01
N VAL A 126 3.45 7.88 -6.63
CA VAL A 126 3.42 6.42 -6.75
C VAL A 126 3.52 5.97 -8.21
N ARG A 127 2.70 6.54 -9.10
CA ARG A 127 2.70 6.21 -10.53
C ARG A 127 4.09 6.39 -11.16
N LYS A 128 4.74 7.52 -10.87
CA LYS A 128 6.09 7.81 -11.37
C LYS A 128 7.07 6.70 -11.00
N ARG A 129 7.03 6.21 -9.76
CA ARG A 129 7.94 5.17 -9.26
C ARG A 129 7.66 3.80 -9.87
N VAL A 130 6.39 3.46 -10.02
CA VAL A 130 5.97 2.21 -10.68
C VAL A 130 6.41 2.19 -12.16
N VAL A 131 6.22 3.31 -12.87
CA VAL A 131 6.66 3.42 -14.27
C VAL A 131 8.19 3.38 -14.39
N ALA A 132 8.90 4.09 -13.50
CA ALA A 132 10.37 4.08 -13.50
C ALA A 132 10.96 2.69 -13.23
N ALA A 133 10.23 1.84 -12.49
CA ALA A 133 10.60 0.45 -12.25
C ALA A 133 10.29 -0.48 -13.45
N GLY A 134 9.74 0.04 -14.56
CA GLY A 134 9.34 -0.75 -15.74
C GLY A 134 8.17 -1.70 -15.45
N VAL A 135 7.40 -1.42 -14.39
CA VAL A 135 6.25 -2.26 -14.00
C VAL A 135 5.05 -1.89 -14.86
N SER A 136 4.53 -2.87 -15.61
CA SER A 136 3.31 -2.71 -16.40
C SER A 136 2.11 -3.17 -15.59
N ILE A 137 1.20 -2.24 -15.28
CA ILE A 137 -0.06 -2.54 -14.58
C ILE A 137 -1.19 -2.18 -15.53
N PRO A 138 -2.09 -3.11 -15.87
CA PRO A 138 -3.32 -2.79 -16.57
C PRO A 138 -4.18 -1.85 -15.70
N GLY A 139 -4.70 -0.78 -16.26
CA GLY A 139 -5.60 0.14 -15.57
C GLY A 139 -4.92 1.19 -14.67
N LYS A 140 -5.49 1.49 -13.51
CA LYS A 140 -5.05 2.56 -12.61
C LYS A 140 -3.80 2.17 -11.81
N LYS A 141 -2.67 2.82 -12.09
CA LYS A 141 -1.34 2.61 -11.44
C LYS A 141 -1.19 3.49 -10.19
N GLY A 142 -2.01 3.31 -9.18
CA GLY A 142 -2.01 4.17 -8.00
C GLY A 142 -1.81 3.42 -6.68
N PRO A 143 -1.96 4.11 -5.54
CA PRO A 143 -1.78 3.51 -4.20
C PRO A 143 -2.63 2.27 -3.93
N HIS A 144 -3.82 2.18 -4.55
CA HIS A 144 -4.71 1.03 -4.40
C HIS A 144 -4.09 -0.29 -4.86
N THR A 145 -3.23 -0.27 -5.88
CA THR A 145 -2.58 -1.49 -6.38
C THR A 145 -1.67 -2.12 -5.33
N PHE A 146 -0.96 -1.31 -4.53
CA PHE A 146 -0.15 -1.78 -3.42
C PHE A 146 -0.99 -2.42 -2.31
N ARG A 147 -2.13 -1.80 -2.00
CA ARG A 147 -3.06 -2.35 -1.00
C ARG A 147 -3.64 -3.70 -1.46
N HIS A 148 -4.00 -3.83 -2.73
CA HIS A 148 -4.44 -5.11 -3.30
C HIS A 148 -3.33 -6.16 -3.25
N ALA A 149 -2.10 -5.79 -3.63
CA ALA A 149 -0.94 -6.67 -3.54
C ALA A 149 -0.71 -7.15 -2.09
N ARG A 150 -0.82 -6.23 -1.11
CA ARG A 150 -0.68 -6.60 0.30
C ARG A 150 -1.76 -7.55 0.77
N ALA A 151 -3.02 -7.29 0.40
CA ALA A 151 -4.13 -8.19 0.74
C ALA A 151 -3.92 -9.60 0.18
N VAL A 152 -3.53 -9.72 -1.10
CA VAL A 152 -3.23 -11.00 -1.74
C VAL A 152 -2.03 -11.68 -1.07
N SER A 153 -0.98 -10.92 -0.74
CA SER A 153 0.19 -11.47 -0.02
C SER A 153 -0.19 -12.05 1.34
N LEU A 154 -1.06 -11.39 2.10
CA LEU A 154 -1.55 -11.88 3.39
C LEU A 154 -2.41 -13.14 3.23
N LEU A 155 -3.26 -13.19 2.20
CA LEU A 155 -4.05 -14.39 1.88
C LEU A 155 -3.16 -15.59 1.52
N ARG A 156 -2.14 -15.38 0.69
CA ARG A 156 -1.16 -16.42 0.32
C ARG A 156 -0.36 -16.92 1.53
N ALA A 157 -0.15 -16.05 2.52
CA ALA A 157 0.45 -16.40 3.80
C ALA A 157 -0.54 -17.07 4.78
N ALA A 158 -1.73 -17.47 4.31
CA ALA A 158 -2.79 -18.11 5.09
C ALA A 158 -3.26 -17.28 6.32
N VAL A 159 -3.11 -15.95 6.28
CA VAL A 159 -3.63 -15.06 7.32
C VAL A 159 -5.16 -15.08 7.29
N PRO A 160 -5.86 -15.29 8.43
CA PRO A 160 -7.31 -15.32 8.46
C PRO A 160 -7.94 -14.04 7.90
N LEU A 161 -9.02 -14.16 7.12
CA LEU A 161 -9.70 -13.04 6.47
C LEU A 161 -10.09 -11.92 7.43
N LYS A 162 -10.52 -12.27 8.64
CA LYS A 162 -10.84 -11.29 9.68
C LYS A 162 -9.61 -10.46 10.04
N ALA A 163 -8.46 -11.10 10.25
CA ALA A 163 -7.21 -10.41 10.57
C ALA A 163 -6.75 -9.52 9.41
N ILE A 164 -6.91 -9.97 8.14
CA ILE A 164 -6.67 -9.13 6.97
C ILE A 164 -7.58 -7.90 6.96
N GLY A 165 -8.86 -8.09 7.26
CA GLY A 165 -9.82 -6.99 7.39
C GLY A 165 -9.41 -5.98 8.45
N ASP A 166 -8.98 -6.46 9.61
CA ASP A 166 -8.54 -5.62 10.74
C ASP A 166 -7.26 -4.85 10.39
N ILE A 167 -6.25 -5.52 9.80
CA ILE A 167 -5.00 -4.88 9.35
C ILE A 167 -5.29 -3.79 8.31
N LEU A 168 -6.15 -4.07 7.36
CA LEU A 168 -6.50 -3.14 6.29
C LEU A 168 -7.54 -2.09 6.71
N GLY A 169 -8.14 -2.17 7.89
CA GLY A 169 -9.19 -1.27 8.35
C GLY A 169 -10.46 -1.36 7.49
N HIS A 170 -10.94 -2.58 7.22
CA HIS A 170 -12.20 -2.82 6.52
C HIS A 170 -13.37 -2.78 7.49
N ARG A 171 -14.49 -2.16 7.08
CA ARG A 171 -15.74 -2.14 7.87
C ARG A 171 -16.52 -3.44 7.80
N SER A 172 -16.38 -4.20 6.72
CA SER A 172 -17.15 -5.43 6.50
C SER A 172 -16.27 -6.52 5.89
N SER A 173 -16.64 -7.75 6.18
CA SER A 173 -16.05 -8.95 5.57
C SER A 173 -16.24 -9.00 4.05
N VAL A 174 -17.30 -8.36 3.52
CA VAL A 174 -17.55 -8.26 2.09
C VAL A 174 -16.41 -7.54 1.36
N ALA A 175 -15.86 -6.47 1.94
CA ALA A 175 -14.72 -5.76 1.36
C ALA A 175 -13.45 -6.62 1.31
N THR A 176 -13.30 -7.57 2.24
CA THR A 176 -12.19 -8.51 2.26
C THR A 176 -12.46 -9.71 1.35
N GLY A 177 -13.74 -10.08 1.15
CA GLY A 177 -14.16 -11.18 0.28
C GLY A 177 -13.80 -10.97 -1.21
N VAL A 178 -13.61 -9.74 -1.66
CA VAL A 178 -13.12 -9.44 -3.02
C VAL A 178 -11.75 -10.06 -3.26
N TYR A 179 -10.90 -10.15 -2.25
CA TYR A 179 -9.56 -10.74 -2.36
C TYR A 179 -9.58 -12.27 -2.42
N LEU A 180 -10.62 -12.92 -1.87
CA LEU A 180 -10.81 -14.36 -2.04
C LEU A 180 -10.96 -14.75 -3.50
N LYS A 181 -11.68 -13.94 -4.29
CA LYS A 181 -11.84 -14.20 -5.73
C LYS A 181 -10.49 -14.16 -6.45
N LEU A 182 -9.62 -13.20 -6.11
CA LEU A 182 -8.27 -13.10 -6.67
C LEU A 182 -7.41 -14.33 -6.31
N ALA A 183 -7.43 -14.75 -5.03
CA ALA A 183 -6.70 -15.93 -4.60
C ALA A 183 -7.24 -17.23 -5.23
N THR A 184 -8.55 -17.34 -5.43
CA THR A 184 -9.18 -18.49 -6.07
C THR A 184 -8.82 -18.59 -7.56
N GLU A 185 -8.68 -17.48 -8.26
CA GLU A 185 -8.25 -17.49 -9.66
C GLU A 185 -6.78 -17.82 -9.82
N ASP A 186 -5.92 -17.33 -8.92
CA ASP A 186 -4.52 -17.76 -8.86
C ASP A 186 -4.40 -19.29 -8.62
N LEU A 187 -5.24 -19.84 -7.73
CA LEU A 187 -5.29 -21.28 -7.46
C LEU A 187 -5.83 -22.07 -8.65
N ARG A 188 -6.81 -21.55 -9.39
CA ARG A 188 -7.31 -22.19 -10.61
C ARG A 188 -6.26 -22.25 -11.72
N ALA A 189 -5.41 -21.24 -11.82
CA ALA A 189 -4.31 -21.24 -12.79
C ALA A 189 -3.23 -22.30 -12.50
N VAL A 190 -3.19 -22.82 -11.27
CA VAL A 190 -2.25 -23.88 -10.82
C VAL A 190 -2.96 -25.21 -10.61
N ALA A 191 -4.30 -25.25 -10.61
CA ALA A 191 -5.06 -26.49 -10.46
C ALA A 191 -4.86 -27.37 -11.68
N LEU A 192 -4.46 -28.62 -11.44
CA LEU A 192 -4.44 -29.66 -12.45
C LEU A 192 -5.85 -29.91 -12.97
N ASP A 193 -5.98 -30.16 -14.27
CA ASP A 193 -7.24 -30.58 -14.86
C ASP A 193 -7.78 -31.82 -14.11
N VAL A 194 -9.05 -31.74 -13.69
CA VAL A 194 -9.71 -32.89 -13.08
C VAL A 194 -9.76 -33.99 -14.12
N PRO A 195 -9.20 -35.21 -13.86
CA PRO A 195 -9.33 -36.30 -14.81
C PRO A 195 -10.80 -36.53 -15.11
N THR A 196 -11.20 -36.40 -16.36
CA THR A 196 -12.52 -36.80 -16.80
C THR A 196 -12.66 -38.29 -16.55
N ALA A 197 -13.55 -38.68 -15.62
CA ALA A 197 -13.86 -40.06 -15.40
C ALA A 197 -14.32 -40.64 -16.73
N VAL A 198 -13.56 -41.57 -17.26
CA VAL A 198 -14.00 -42.43 -18.36
C VAL A 198 -15.09 -43.35 -17.76
N VAL A 199 -16.35 -43.01 -18.04
CA VAL A 199 -17.47 -43.86 -17.72
C VAL A 199 -17.39 -45.07 -18.68
N PRO A 200 -17.35 -46.31 -18.19
CA PRO A 200 -17.29 -47.50 -19.02
C PRO A 200 -18.58 -47.71 -19.82
#